data_605f65618013de0c080c9a559b132534
#
_entry.id   605f65618013de0c080c9a559b132534
#
_cell.length_a   1.000
_cell.length_b   1.000
_cell.length_c   1.000
_cell.angle_alpha   90.00
_cell.angle_beta   90.00
_cell.angle_gamma   90.00
#
_symmetry.space_group_name_H-M   'P 1'
#
loop_
_entity.id
_entity.type
_entity.pdbx_description
1 polymer ?
#
loop_
_entity_poly.entity_id
_entity_poly.type
_entity_poly.pdbx_seq_one_letter_code
_entity_poly.pdbx_strand_id
1 'polypeptide(L)'
;MISRLRYFVGYFGELLVSIYLKLKFYNVIKRRFRCKLGEIDLIVSKKRELIFIEVKTSLFGKEVPISHFQCQSIINSSKYFLSKNLDFLDYSVRYDLCFLSLRRRPIYIKNAWIEQW
;
A
#
# COMPACT_ATOMS: atom_id res chain seq x y z
N MET A 1 9.06 22.81 7.50
CA MET A 1 10.17 21.87 7.79
C MET A 1 9.67 20.49 8.20
N ILE A 2 8.72 20.41 9.15
CA ILE A 2 8.13 19.12 9.58
C ILE A 2 7.43 18.40 8.43
N SER A 3 6.72 19.12 7.55
CA SER A 3 6.03 18.53 6.41
C SER A 3 6.99 17.90 5.40
N ARG A 4 8.16 18.50 5.19
CA ARG A 4 9.17 17.90 4.31
C ARG A 4 9.76 16.64 4.92
N LEU A 5 10.02 16.67 6.23
CA LEU A 5 10.52 15.49 6.92
C LEU A 5 9.53 14.34 6.85
N ARG A 6 8.25 14.61 7.04
CA ARG A 6 7.19 13.59 6.90
C ARG A 6 7.12 13.04 5.49
N TYR A 7 7.27 13.89 4.49
CA TYR A 7 7.29 13.47 3.10
C TYR A 7 8.45 12.50 2.84
N PHE A 8 9.65 12.84 3.29
CA PHE A 8 10.82 11.99 3.12
C PHE A 8 10.68 10.68 3.87
N VAL A 9 10.17 10.70 5.10
CA VAL A 9 9.94 9.49 5.89
C VAL A 9 8.95 8.57 5.18
N GLY A 10 7.86 9.12 4.65
CA GLY A 10 6.89 8.35 3.88
C GLY A 10 7.50 7.74 2.63
N TYR A 11 8.25 8.53 1.87
CA TYR A 11 8.92 8.05 0.66
C TYR A 11 9.91 6.91 0.97
N PHE A 12 10.76 7.09 1.98
CA PHE A 12 11.70 6.04 2.38
C PHE A 12 10.99 4.81 2.92
N GLY A 13 9.89 5.00 3.65
CA GLY A 13 9.08 3.90 4.14
C GLY A 13 8.56 3.03 3.01
N GLU A 14 7.97 3.64 2.00
CA GLU A 14 7.48 2.92 0.82
C GLU A 14 8.61 2.20 0.10
N LEU A 15 9.76 2.86 -0.05
CA LEU A 15 10.92 2.27 -0.69
C LEU A 15 11.42 1.05 0.09
N LEU A 16 11.54 1.16 1.41
CA LEU A 16 11.98 0.06 2.26
C LEU A 16 11.03 -1.14 2.16
N VAL A 17 9.72 -0.89 2.19
CA VAL A 17 8.73 -1.96 2.06
C VAL A 17 8.86 -2.63 0.69
N SER A 18 9.05 -1.85 -0.38
CA SER A 18 9.19 -2.41 -1.71
C SER A 18 10.44 -3.29 -1.84
N ILE A 19 11.56 -2.88 -1.24
CA ILE A 19 12.78 -3.69 -1.22
C ILE A 19 12.56 -4.99 -0.43
N TYR A 20 11.95 -4.89 0.74
CA TYR A 20 11.64 -6.05 1.58
C TYR A 20 10.79 -7.06 0.80
N LEU A 21 9.76 -6.60 0.12
CA LEU A 21 8.88 -7.48 -0.65
C LEU A 21 9.60 -8.11 -1.84
N LYS A 22 10.48 -7.37 -2.52
CA LYS A 22 11.31 -7.95 -3.59
C LYS A 22 12.19 -9.07 -3.06
N LEU A 23 12.75 -8.91 -1.87
CA LEU A 23 13.56 -9.95 -1.24
C LEU A 23 12.72 -11.18 -0.88
N LYS A 24 11.42 -11.03 -0.71
CA LYS A 24 10.46 -12.12 -0.47
C LYS A 24 9.86 -12.66 -1.77
N PHE A 25 10.43 -12.29 -2.91
CA PHE A 25 10.02 -12.74 -4.25
C PHE A 25 8.67 -12.20 -4.72
N TYR A 26 8.23 -11.08 -4.17
CA TYR A 26 7.08 -10.37 -4.73
C TYR A 26 7.54 -9.53 -5.93
N ASN A 27 6.69 -9.41 -6.92
CA ASN A 27 6.90 -8.50 -8.05
C ASN A 27 6.30 -7.15 -7.69
N VAL A 28 7.14 -6.11 -7.62
CA VAL A 28 6.65 -4.76 -7.42
C VAL A 28 6.22 -4.20 -8.77
N ILE A 29 4.92 -4.04 -8.95
CA ILE A 29 4.33 -3.60 -10.22
C ILE A 29 4.38 -2.09 -10.32
N LYS A 30 3.98 -1.39 -9.26
CA LYS A 30 3.92 0.06 -9.27
C LYS A 30 4.13 0.60 -7.86
N ARG A 31 4.86 1.70 -7.76
CA ARG A 31 4.95 2.51 -6.54
C ARG A 31 4.24 3.82 -6.80
N ARG A 32 3.49 4.32 -5.80
CA ARG A 32 2.80 5.60 -5.86
C ARG A 32 1.88 5.72 -7.07
N PHE A 33 0.99 4.74 -7.18
CA PHE A 33 -0.02 4.79 -8.22
C PHE A 33 -1.04 5.88 -7.89
N ARG A 34 -1.24 6.80 -8.82
CA ARG A 34 -2.19 7.91 -8.66
C ARG A 34 -3.20 7.91 -9.79
N CYS A 35 -4.45 8.18 -9.44
CA CYS A 35 -5.52 8.33 -10.42
C CYS A 35 -6.55 9.32 -9.87
N LYS A 36 -7.59 9.59 -10.63
CA LYS A 36 -8.65 10.52 -10.21
C LYS A 36 -9.36 10.08 -8.93
N LEU A 37 -9.37 8.79 -8.65
CA LEU A 37 -10.10 8.21 -7.52
C LEU A 37 -9.27 8.14 -6.24
N GLY A 38 -7.96 8.34 -6.33
CA GLY A 38 -7.08 8.31 -5.17
C GLY A 38 -5.69 7.81 -5.48
N GLU A 39 -4.99 7.37 -4.45
CA GLU A 39 -3.61 6.91 -4.52
C GLU A 39 -3.47 5.54 -3.85
N ILE A 40 -2.52 4.74 -4.38
CA ILE A 40 -2.12 3.47 -3.77
C ILE A 40 -0.60 3.51 -3.64
N ASP A 41 -0.09 3.27 -2.43
CA ASP A 41 1.34 3.39 -2.17
C ASP A 41 2.16 2.34 -2.90
N LEU A 42 1.71 1.08 -2.88
CA LEU A 42 2.39 -0.02 -3.55
C LEU A 42 1.38 -0.98 -4.17
N ILE A 43 1.72 -1.47 -5.36
CA ILE A 43 0.98 -2.55 -6.01
C ILE A 43 1.99 -3.65 -6.30
N VAL A 44 1.76 -4.83 -5.73
CA VAL A 44 2.66 -5.97 -5.89
C VAL A 44 1.87 -7.22 -6.28
N SER A 45 2.57 -8.22 -6.79
CA SER A 45 1.95 -9.50 -7.11
C SER A 45 2.85 -10.66 -6.73
N LYS A 46 2.23 -11.78 -6.39
CA LYS A 46 2.91 -13.06 -6.15
C LYS A 46 1.90 -14.20 -6.30
N LYS A 47 2.27 -15.22 -7.06
CA LYS A 47 1.44 -16.44 -7.23
C LYS A 47 -0.01 -16.13 -7.62
N ARG A 48 -0.18 -15.24 -8.60
CA ARG A 48 -1.49 -14.82 -9.11
C ARG A 48 -2.37 -14.15 -8.07
N GLU A 49 -1.75 -13.54 -7.09
CA GLU A 49 -2.41 -12.66 -6.13
C GLU A 49 -1.89 -11.24 -6.36
N LEU A 50 -2.81 -10.29 -6.48
CA LEU A 50 -2.52 -8.87 -6.66
C LEU A 50 -2.81 -8.17 -5.34
N ILE A 51 -1.81 -7.45 -4.82
CA ILE A 51 -1.88 -6.89 -3.48
C ILE A 51 -1.71 -5.39 -3.56
N PHE A 52 -2.68 -4.66 -3.04
CA PHE A 52 -2.64 -3.20 -2.93
C PHE A 52 -2.29 -2.85 -1.49
N ILE A 53 -1.19 -2.13 -1.30
CA ILE A 53 -0.61 -1.92 0.02
C ILE A 53 -0.62 -0.43 0.36
N GLU A 54 -1.17 -0.11 1.52
CA GLU A 54 -1.06 1.22 2.11
C GLU A 54 0.06 1.19 3.14
N VAL A 55 0.97 2.17 3.05
CA VAL A 55 2.10 2.29 3.97
C VAL A 55 1.89 3.53 4.83
N LYS A 56 1.78 3.33 6.14
CA LYS A 56 1.66 4.39 7.11
C LYS A 56 2.98 4.53 7.87
N THR A 57 3.49 5.74 7.93
CA THR A 57 4.73 6.02 8.67
C THR A 57 4.45 6.96 9.81
N SER A 58 5.16 6.76 10.92
CA SER A 58 5.04 7.62 12.09
C SER A 58 6.43 7.93 12.63
N LEU A 59 6.68 9.22 12.91
CA LEU A 59 7.94 9.66 13.50
C LEU A 59 8.03 9.31 14.99
N PHE A 60 6.88 9.19 15.68
CA PHE A 60 6.84 9.09 17.13
C PHE A 60 6.23 7.78 17.64
N GLY A 61 6.11 6.79 16.78
CA GLY A 61 5.70 5.46 17.18
C GLY A 61 4.22 5.25 17.40
N LYS A 62 3.37 6.25 17.17
CA LYS A 62 1.92 6.06 17.26
C LYS A 62 1.39 5.49 15.96
N GLU A 63 0.57 4.45 16.07
CA GLU A 63 -0.13 3.91 14.92
C GLU A 63 -1.18 4.92 14.45
N VAL A 64 -1.20 5.17 13.13
CA VAL A 64 -2.22 6.01 12.52
C VAL A 64 -3.25 5.07 11.90
N PRO A 65 -4.48 5.02 12.44
CA PRO A 65 -5.49 4.13 11.87
C PRO A 65 -5.85 4.55 10.45
N ILE A 66 -6.13 3.58 9.61
CA ILE A 66 -6.64 3.87 8.28
C ILE A 66 -8.15 4.14 8.39
N SER A 67 -8.60 5.23 7.78
CA SER A 67 -10.01 5.59 7.81
C SER A 67 -10.79 4.77 6.79
N HIS A 68 -12.09 4.65 7.01
CA HIS A 68 -13.00 4.02 6.05
C HIS A 68 -12.93 4.73 4.69
N PHE A 69 -12.83 6.05 4.70
CA PHE A 69 -12.69 6.84 3.47
C PHE A 69 -11.43 6.45 2.70
N GLN A 70 -10.30 6.29 3.39
CA GLN A 70 -9.04 5.88 2.75
C GLN A 70 -9.16 4.47 2.18
N CYS A 71 -9.75 3.54 2.91
CA CYS A 71 -9.97 2.18 2.42
C CYS A 71 -10.80 2.20 1.14
N GLN A 72 -11.89 2.97 1.13
CA GLN A 72 -12.77 3.07 -0.04
C GLN A 72 -12.05 3.70 -1.23
N SER A 73 -11.23 4.72 -0.98
CA SER A 73 -10.43 5.37 -2.02
C SER A 73 -9.44 4.37 -2.65
N ILE A 74 -8.79 3.54 -1.83
CA ILE A 74 -7.86 2.53 -2.33
C ILE A 74 -8.61 1.46 -3.14
N ILE A 75 -9.77 1.03 -2.66
CA ILE A 75 -10.60 0.06 -3.40
C ILE A 75 -10.98 0.63 -4.77
N ASN A 76 -11.46 1.86 -4.81
CA ASN A 76 -11.85 2.51 -6.07
C ASN A 76 -10.64 2.65 -7.01
N SER A 77 -9.50 3.06 -6.48
CA SER A 77 -8.26 3.18 -7.27
C SER A 77 -7.79 1.82 -7.79
N SER A 78 -7.94 0.76 -7.00
CA SER A 78 -7.59 -0.59 -7.43
C SER A 78 -8.45 -1.06 -8.59
N LYS A 79 -9.74 -0.74 -8.58
CA LYS A 79 -10.64 -1.06 -9.69
C LYS A 79 -10.24 -0.32 -10.95
N TYR A 80 -9.84 0.95 -10.81
CA TYR A 80 -9.34 1.73 -11.93
C TYR A 80 -8.05 1.10 -12.49
N PHE A 81 -7.13 0.70 -11.60
CA PHE A 81 -5.90 0.05 -12.03
C PHE A 81 -6.19 -1.22 -12.83
N LEU A 82 -7.11 -2.06 -12.32
CA LEU A 82 -7.48 -3.30 -13.01
C LEU A 82 -8.13 -3.03 -14.37
N SER A 83 -8.91 -1.95 -14.49
CA SER A 83 -9.53 -1.59 -15.76
C SER A 83 -8.52 -1.23 -16.84
N LYS A 84 -7.33 -0.80 -16.43
CA LYS A 84 -6.23 -0.42 -17.34
C LYS A 84 -5.16 -1.49 -17.48
N ASN A 85 -5.25 -2.56 -16.70
CA ASN A 85 -4.23 -3.62 -16.66
C ASN A 85 -4.94 -4.98 -16.67
N LEU A 86 -5.48 -5.33 -17.81
CA LEU A 86 -6.37 -6.49 -17.98
C LEU A 86 -5.67 -7.83 -17.72
N ASP A 87 -4.35 -7.87 -17.76
CA ASP A 87 -3.57 -9.07 -17.47
C ASP A 87 -3.79 -9.59 -16.05
N PHE A 88 -4.27 -8.73 -15.15
CA PHE A 88 -4.50 -9.09 -13.74
C PHE A 88 -5.96 -9.40 -13.41
N LEU A 89 -6.85 -9.44 -14.39
CA LEU A 89 -8.28 -9.62 -14.12
C LEU A 89 -8.61 -10.95 -13.44
N ASP A 90 -7.80 -11.99 -13.67
CA ASP A 90 -8.02 -13.31 -13.08
C ASP A 90 -7.20 -13.52 -11.79
N TYR A 91 -6.49 -12.48 -11.31
CA TYR A 91 -5.77 -12.56 -10.05
C TYR A 91 -6.74 -12.39 -8.88
N SER A 92 -6.46 -13.05 -7.78
CA SER A 92 -7.13 -12.69 -6.53
C SER A 92 -6.60 -11.37 -6.03
N VAL A 93 -7.43 -10.60 -5.33
CA VAL A 93 -7.08 -9.26 -4.87
C VAL A 93 -7.07 -9.23 -3.35
N ARG A 94 -6.06 -8.57 -2.79
CA ARG A 94 -5.91 -8.40 -1.35
C ARG A 94 -5.46 -6.98 -1.05
N TYR A 95 -5.91 -6.44 0.08
CA TYR A 95 -5.54 -5.11 0.55
C TYR A 95 -4.77 -5.24 1.85
N ASP A 96 -3.54 -4.77 1.86
CA ASP A 96 -2.64 -4.90 3.00
C ASP A 96 -2.27 -3.53 3.57
N LEU A 97 -1.94 -3.51 4.84
CA LEU A 97 -1.55 -2.29 5.55
C LEU A 97 -0.21 -2.53 6.24
N CYS A 98 0.72 -1.61 6.06
CA CYS A 98 2.03 -1.68 6.70
C CYS A 98 2.26 -0.42 7.52
N PHE A 99 2.55 -0.59 8.81
CA PHE A 99 2.94 0.50 9.70
C PHE A 99 4.45 0.49 9.90
N LEU A 100 5.08 1.63 9.64
CA LEU A 100 6.50 1.83 9.90
C LEU A 100 6.67 2.95 10.92
N SER A 101 7.55 2.73 11.88
CA SER A 101 7.86 3.70 12.91
C SER A 101 9.35 3.67 13.20
N LEU A 102 9.92 4.82 13.57
CA LEU A 102 11.33 4.88 13.98
C LEU A 102 11.60 4.20 15.32
N ARG A 103 10.54 3.98 16.14
CA ARG A 103 10.69 3.45 17.50
C ARG A 103 10.19 2.03 17.69
N ARG A 104 9.48 1.49 16.71
CA ARG A 104 8.86 0.17 16.84
C ARG A 104 9.17 -0.69 15.63
N ARG A 105 9.02 -1.99 15.81
CA ARG A 105 9.13 -2.93 14.70
C ARG A 105 8.03 -2.66 13.67
N PRO A 106 8.31 -2.84 12.39
CA PRO A 106 7.26 -2.75 11.38
C PRO A 106 6.12 -3.73 11.68
N ILE A 107 4.91 -3.27 11.45
CA ILE A 107 3.71 -4.09 11.58
C ILE A 107 3.11 -4.25 10.19
N TYR A 108 2.96 -5.49 9.75
CA TYR A 108 2.37 -5.78 8.44
C TYR A 108 1.10 -6.58 8.64
N ILE A 109 -0.03 -6.03 8.16
CA ILE A 109 -1.34 -6.64 8.30
C ILE A 109 -1.82 -7.07 6.93
N LYS A 110 -1.86 -8.38 6.71
CA LYS A 110 -2.39 -8.94 5.48
C LYS A 110 -3.91 -8.89 5.51
N ASN A 111 -4.49 -8.56 4.36
CA ASN A 111 -5.94 -8.53 4.21
C ASN A 111 -6.60 -7.65 5.25
N ALA A 112 -6.08 -6.43 5.38
CA ALA A 112 -6.46 -5.50 6.44
C ALA A 112 -7.89 -4.98 6.28
N TRP A 113 -8.40 -4.95 5.05
CA TRP A 113 -9.81 -4.63 4.79
C TRP A 113 -10.23 -5.33 3.50
N ILE A 114 -11.54 -5.41 3.32
CA ILE A 114 -12.15 -6.02 2.15
C ILE A 114 -13.12 -5.04 1.51
N GLU A 115 -13.42 -5.27 0.26
CA GLU A 115 -14.46 -4.51 -0.42
C GLU A 115 -15.81 -4.81 0.23
N GLN A 116 -16.57 -3.76 0.57
CA GLN A 116 -17.90 -3.86 1.14
C GLN A 116 -18.92 -3.34 0.13
N TRP A 117 -20.03 -4.05 0.06
CA TRP A 117 -21.18 -3.63 -0.74
C TRP A 117 -22.21 -2.94 0.10
#